data_3e3e11db04c6d2ff54a1860a61dd4b53
#
_entry.id   3e3e11db04c6d2ff54a1860a61dd4b53
#
_cell.length_a   1.000
_cell.length_b   1.000
_cell.length_c   1.000
_cell.angle_alpha   90.00
_cell.angle_beta   90.00
_cell.angle_gamma   90.00
#
_symmetry.space_group_name_H-M   'P 1'
#
loop_
_entity.id
_entity.type
_entity.pdbx_description
1 polymer ?
#
loop_
_entity_poly.entity_id
_entity_poly.type
_entity_poly.pdbx_seq_one_letter_code
_entity_poly.pdbx_strand_id
1 'polypeptide(L)'
;MPTLSQGQPDNSGPEPHLHRQTAESFGVNAERYDRARPPYPQALVDRIVAASPGPHVLDVGAGTGIEARQFRAAGCTVLGVEPDERMAAFARRSGVEVEVARFEDWQPYGRRFDAVISGTAWHWVDPVAGAAKAAQVLRPGGRLAPFHHVPQLPAETIDSLTEALQRVAPDSPFNPSLLKAAAVEAYQPLFAKIADGIRQTGSFSEPEQWRFAWERIYSREEWLDQLPTFGGLTQLPADKMAEVLDSAGAAIDKLGGHVTVPYTSVVITSTRSHTDK
;
A
#
# COMPACT_ATOMS: atom_id res chain seq x y z
N MET A 1 49.66 7.63 -14.26
CA MET A 1 48.57 6.69 -14.56
C MET A 1 47.43 7.01 -13.61
N PRO A 2 46.33 7.68 -14.02
CA PRO A 2 45.19 7.87 -13.15
C PRO A 2 44.33 6.62 -13.20
N THR A 3 44.07 6.03 -12.03
CA THR A 3 43.14 4.93 -11.80
C THR A 3 41.71 5.42 -11.99
N LEU A 4 41.04 4.84 -12.97
CA LEU A 4 39.59 5.02 -13.17
C LEU A 4 38.86 4.40 -11.98
N SER A 5 38.19 5.24 -11.20
CA SER A 5 37.19 4.84 -10.22
C SER A 5 36.05 4.16 -10.99
N GLN A 6 35.87 2.88 -10.77
CA GLN A 6 34.66 2.16 -11.24
C GLN A 6 33.50 2.66 -10.40
N GLY A 7 32.60 3.42 -11.05
CA GLY A 7 31.29 3.77 -10.47
C GLY A 7 30.53 2.49 -10.15
N GLN A 8 30.11 2.34 -8.91
CA GLN A 8 29.11 1.34 -8.53
C GLN A 8 27.86 1.56 -9.39
N PRO A 9 27.22 0.49 -9.89
CA PRO A 9 25.95 0.64 -10.58
C PRO A 9 24.95 1.25 -9.59
N ASP A 10 24.33 2.33 -10.03
CA ASP A 10 23.24 3.01 -9.32
C ASP A 10 22.08 2.01 -9.20
N ASN A 11 21.89 1.46 -8.01
CA ASN A 11 20.87 0.46 -7.69
C ASN A 11 19.58 1.13 -7.18
N SER A 12 19.33 2.35 -7.61
CA SER A 12 18.07 3.06 -7.37
C SER A 12 16.98 2.43 -8.24
N GLY A 13 16.29 1.43 -7.70
CA GLY A 13 15.02 0.96 -8.25
C GLY A 13 14.02 2.11 -8.36
N PRO A 14 12.89 1.92 -9.07
CA PRO A 14 11.91 2.99 -9.30
C PRO A 14 11.52 3.64 -7.97
N GLU A 15 11.52 4.98 -7.93
CA GLU A 15 11.14 5.77 -6.77
C GLU A 15 9.65 6.19 -6.88
N PRO A 16 8.72 5.37 -6.36
CA PRO A 16 7.28 5.59 -6.54
C PRO A 16 6.82 6.95 -6.02
N HIS A 17 7.42 7.46 -4.95
CA HIS A 17 7.07 8.76 -4.36
C HIS A 17 7.30 9.95 -5.31
N LEU A 18 8.05 9.76 -6.41
CA LEU A 18 8.21 10.76 -7.47
C LEU A 18 7.12 10.66 -8.56
N HIS A 19 6.35 9.57 -8.61
CA HIS A 19 5.33 9.31 -9.65
C HIS A 19 3.92 9.69 -9.19
N ARG A 20 3.68 10.98 -8.94
CA ARG A 20 2.40 11.52 -8.43
C ARG A 20 1.19 11.19 -9.28
N GLN A 21 1.32 11.25 -10.60
CA GLN A 21 0.21 10.97 -11.53
C GLN A 21 -0.38 9.57 -11.32
N THR A 22 0.47 8.60 -11.00
CA THR A 22 0.01 7.24 -10.71
C THR A 22 -0.73 7.19 -9.36
N ALA A 23 -0.21 7.87 -8.31
CA ALA A 23 -0.88 7.93 -7.02
C ALA A 23 -2.26 8.61 -7.12
N GLU A 24 -2.36 9.71 -7.86
CA GLU A 24 -3.61 10.45 -8.07
C GLU A 24 -4.60 9.73 -9.00
N SER A 25 -4.17 8.72 -9.77
CA SER A 25 -5.06 7.99 -10.68
C SER A 25 -6.07 7.08 -9.96
N PHE A 26 -5.79 6.67 -8.73
CA PHE A 26 -6.68 5.81 -7.94
C PHE A 26 -8.01 6.50 -7.60
N GLY A 27 -8.01 7.81 -7.41
CA GLY A 27 -9.21 8.58 -7.09
C GLY A 27 -10.21 8.77 -8.23
N VAL A 28 -9.89 8.38 -9.47
CA VAL A 28 -10.79 8.49 -10.62
C VAL A 28 -12.10 7.73 -10.39
N ASN A 29 -12.05 6.59 -9.68
CA ASN A 29 -13.23 5.85 -9.29
C ASN A 29 -13.08 5.32 -7.85
N ALA A 30 -13.19 6.23 -6.88
CA ALA A 30 -13.04 5.92 -5.46
C ALA A 30 -14.06 4.87 -4.97
N GLU A 31 -15.28 4.86 -5.53
CA GLU A 31 -16.31 3.90 -5.17
C GLU A 31 -15.94 2.47 -5.62
N ARG A 32 -15.46 2.31 -6.85
CA ARG A 32 -14.94 1.02 -7.31
C ARG A 32 -13.75 0.58 -6.48
N TYR A 33 -12.84 1.50 -6.21
CA TYR A 33 -11.66 1.21 -5.39
C TYR A 33 -12.08 0.65 -4.02
N ASP A 34 -12.98 1.32 -3.32
CA ASP A 34 -13.44 0.91 -1.99
C ASP A 34 -14.12 -0.47 -2.01
N ARG A 35 -14.98 -0.71 -3.00
CA ARG A 35 -15.71 -1.97 -3.15
C ARG A 35 -14.81 -3.15 -3.52
N ALA A 36 -13.84 -2.91 -4.42
CA ALA A 36 -13.06 -3.98 -5.01
C ALA A 36 -11.80 -4.36 -4.21
N ARG A 37 -11.19 -3.40 -3.49
CA ARG A 37 -9.99 -3.68 -2.71
C ARG A 37 -10.28 -4.53 -1.49
N PRO A 38 -9.45 -5.55 -1.21
CA PRO A 38 -9.65 -6.39 -0.04
C PRO A 38 -9.31 -5.62 1.25
N PRO A 39 -10.07 -5.87 2.34
CA PRO A 39 -9.68 -5.40 3.68
C PRO A 39 -8.45 -6.15 4.18
N TYR A 40 -7.85 -5.64 5.26
CA TYR A 40 -6.71 -6.29 5.90
C TYR A 40 -7.16 -7.38 6.89
N PRO A 41 -6.33 -8.42 7.12
CA PRO A 41 -6.63 -9.45 8.11
C PRO A 41 -6.86 -8.85 9.49
N GLN A 42 -7.92 -9.27 10.19
CA GLN A 42 -8.20 -8.75 11.54
C GLN A 42 -7.04 -8.97 12.50
N ALA A 43 -6.32 -10.09 12.39
CA ALA A 43 -5.12 -10.36 13.19
C ALA A 43 -4.00 -9.33 13.02
N LEU A 44 -3.88 -8.69 11.83
CA LEU A 44 -2.95 -7.59 11.60
C LEU A 44 -3.39 -6.35 12.38
N VAL A 45 -4.66 -5.99 12.27
CA VAL A 45 -5.24 -4.84 12.98
C VAL A 45 -5.08 -5.01 14.49
N ASP A 46 -5.50 -6.16 15.01
CA ASP A 46 -5.44 -6.48 16.45
C ASP A 46 -4.01 -6.41 16.99
N ARG A 47 -3.03 -6.94 16.23
CA ARG A 47 -1.63 -6.91 16.63
C ARG A 47 -1.06 -5.50 16.69
N ILE A 48 -1.39 -4.64 15.71
CA ILE A 48 -0.94 -3.23 15.72
C ILE A 48 -1.58 -2.50 16.91
N VAL A 49 -2.88 -2.67 17.13
CA VAL A 49 -3.61 -2.06 18.26
C VAL A 49 -3.00 -2.50 19.59
N ALA A 50 -2.81 -3.81 19.79
CA ALA A 50 -2.22 -4.35 21.03
C ALA A 50 -0.77 -3.90 21.27
N ALA A 51 -0.02 -3.59 20.20
CA ALA A 51 1.37 -3.13 20.29
C ALA A 51 1.49 -1.59 20.39
N SER A 52 0.38 -0.87 20.37
CA SER A 52 0.33 0.60 20.47
C SER A 52 -0.02 1.03 21.90
N PRO A 53 0.52 2.15 22.41
CA PRO A 53 0.29 2.56 23.79
C PRO A 53 -1.10 3.11 24.07
N GLY A 54 -1.92 3.35 23.02
CA GLY A 54 -3.27 3.89 23.14
C GLY A 54 -4.02 3.87 21.81
N PRO A 55 -5.25 4.42 21.78
CA PRO A 55 -6.17 4.23 20.67
C PRO A 55 -6.10 5.31 19.57
N HIS A 56 -5.26 6.34 19.69
CA HIS A 56 -5.21 7.42 18.71
C HIS A 56 -4.31 7.05 17.53
N VAL A 57 -4.90 6.87 16.36
CA VAL A 57 -4.24 6.39 15.14
C VAL A 57 -4.26 7.47 14.07
N LEU A 58 -3.12 7.70 13.43
CA LEU A 58 -3.00 8.48 12.20
C LEU A 58 -2.84 7.50 11.05
N ASP A 59 -3.72 7.60 10.05
CA ASP A 59 -3.70 6.79 8.83
C ASP A 59 -3.16 7.62 7.66
N VAL A 60 -1.98 7.26 7.16
CA VAL A 60 -1.24 7.99 6.11
C VAL A 60 -1.50 7.37 4.75
N GLY A 61 -2.04 8.18 3.82
CA GLY A 61 -2.55 7.69 2.55
C GLY A 61 -3.84 6.91 2.75
N ALA A 62 -4.76 7.47 3.55
CA ALA A 62 -5.98 6.79 3.98
C ALA A 62 -6.91 6.36 2.85
N GLY A 63 -6.72 6.89 1.63
CA GLY A 63 -7.52 6.54 0.47
C GLY A 63 -9.01 6.70 0.71
N THR A 64 -9.76 5.65 0.45
CA THR A 64 -11.21 5.57 0.74
C THR A 64 -11.53 5.22 2.20
N GLY A 65 -10.50 4.99 3.04
CA GLY A 65 -10.64 4.70 4.47
C GLY A 65 -10.90 3.23 4.80
N ILE A 66 -10.48 2.29 3.98
CA ILE A 66 -10.67 0.84 4.21
C ILE A 66 -10.08 0.44 5.56
N GLU A 67 -8.78 0.64 5.77
CA GLU A 67 -8.09 0.35 7.02
C GLU A 67 -8.56 1.24 8.16
N ALA A 68 -8.80 2.53 7.91
CA ALA A 68 -9.33 3.45 8.94
C ALA A 68 -10.62 2.92 9.56
N ARG A 69 -11.55 2.39 8.76
CA ARG A 69 -12.78 1.78 9.26
C ARG A 69 -12.50 0.53 10.11
N GLN A 70 -11.51 -0.31 9.72
CA GLN A 70 -11.14 -1.50 10.49
C GLN A 70 -10.53 -1.14 11.85
N PHE A 71 -9.62 -0.15 11.90
CA PHE A 71 -9.05 0.33 13.16
C PHE A 71 -10.11 0.99 14.05
N ARG A 72 -11.06 1.73 13.48
CA ARG A 72 -12.21 2.26 14.25
C ARG A 72 -13.08 1.15 14.83
N ALA A 73 -13.36 0.11 14.05
CA ALA A 73 -14.09 -1.06 14.55
C ALA A 73 -13.36 -1.80 15.67
N ALA A 74 -12.02 -1.72 15.70
CA ALA A 74 -11.17 -2.22 16.77
C ALA A 74 -11.05 -1.26 17.98
N GLY A 75 -11.85 -0.19 18.03
CA GLY A 75 -11.92 0.74 19.17
C GLY A 75 -10.96 1.94 19.08
N CYS A 76 -10.31 2.17 17.95
CA CYS A 76 -9.41 3.31 17.75
C CYS A 76 -10.15 4.58 17.33
N THR A 77 -9.58 5.72 17.68
CA THR A 77 -9.89 7.02 17.09
C THR A 77 -8.91 7.28 15.96
N VAL A 78 -9.41 7.34 14.73
CA VAL A 78 -8.58 7.43 13.52
C VAL A 78 -8.76 8.77 12.85
N LEU A 79 -7.64 9.44 12.53
CA LEU A 79 -7.56 10.55 11.59
C LEU A 79 -6.82 10.09 10.35
N GLY A 80 -7.39 10.28 9.17
CA GLY A 80 -6.73 10.05 7.89
C GLY A 80 -6.03 11.31 7.36
N VAL A 81 -4.93 11.10 6.64
CA VAL A 81 -4.30 12.11 5.78
C VAL A 81 -4.21 11.52 4.37
N GLU A 82 -4.82 12.22 3.40
CA GLU A 82 -4.94 11.73 2.03
C GLU A 82 -4.77 12.90 1.03
N PRO A 83 -3.85 12.80 0.06
CA PRO A 83 -3.65 13.89 -0.90
C PRO A 83 -4.74 14.00 -1.96
N ASP A 84 -5.44 12.92 -2.32
CA ASP A 84 -6.51 12.94 -3.33
C ASP A 84 -7.85 13.31 -2.68
N GLU A 85 -8.36 14.52 -3.00
CA GLU A 85 -9.64 15.03 -2.49
C GLU A 85 -10.82 14.10 -2.79
N ARG A 86 -10.81 13.36 -3.92
CA ARG A 86 -11.90 12.45 -4.31
C ARG A 86 -11.94 11.22 -3.41
N MET A 87 -10.76 10.68 -3.08
CA MET A 87 -10.61 9.59 -2.11
C MET A 87 -11.00 10.06 -0.71
N ALA A 88 -10.46 11.20 -0.26
CA ALA A 88 -10.78 11.80 1.02
C ALA A 88 -12.27 12.09 1.17
N ALA A 89 -12.91 12.62 0.14
CA ALA A 89 -14.36 12.88 0.13
C ALA A 89 -15.17 11.57 0.27
N PHE A 90 -14.73 10.47 -0.36
CA PHE A 90 -15.36 9.17 -0.18
C PHE A 90 -15.18 8.67 1.26
N ALA A 91 -13.98 8.73 1.82
CA ALA A 91 -13.71 8.31 3.20
C ALA A 91 -14.56 9.10 4.21
N ARG A 92 -14.71 10.41 4.03
CA ARG A 92 -15.57 11.26 4.88
C ARG A 92 -17.04 10.83 4.82
N ARG A 93 -17.56 10.50 3.62
CA ARG A 93 -18.93 9.96 3.49
C ARG A 93 -19.11 8.62 4.19
N SER A 94 -18.03 7.84 4.28
CA SER A 94 -17.99 6.57 5.03
C SER A 94 -17.77 6.77 6.54
N GLY A 95 -17.78 8.01 7.02
CA GLY A 95 -17.67 8.38 8.43
C GLY A 95 -16.23 8.43 8.96
N VAL A 96 -15.20 8.39 8.10
CA VAL A 96 -13.80 8.57 8.51
C VAL A 96 -13.44 10.06 8.47
N GLU A 97 -12.81 10.57 9.53
CA GLU A 97 -12.24 11.91 9.53
C GLU A 97 -10.95 11.92 8.71
N VAL A 98 -10.87 12.79 7.69
CA VAL A 98 -9.72 12.87 6.78
C VAL A 98 -9.35 14.32 6.49
N GLU A 99 -8.08 14.66 6.59
CA GLU A 99 -7.50 15.92 6.14
C GLU A 99 -6.81 15.75 4.79
N VAL A 100 -7.03 16.70 3.88
CA VAL A 100 -6.44 16.64 2.54
C VAL A 100 -5.08 17.30 2.56
N ALA A 101 -4.04 16.50 2.49
CA ALA A 101 -2.66 16.93 2.39
C ALA A 101 -1.74 15.78 1.97
N ARG A 102 -0.56 16.11 1.48
CA ARG A 102 0.56 15.16 1.49
C ARG A 102 1.07 15.03 2.92
N PHE A 103 1.45 13.83 3.32
CA PHE A 103 1.89 13.60 4.70
C PHE A 103 3.11 14.44 5.08
N GLU A 104 4.05 14.61 4.18
CA GLU A 104 5.26 15.42 4.40
C GLU A 104 4.94 16.88 4.71
N ASP A 105 3.91 17.43 4.03
CA ASP A 105 3.49 18.84 4.15
C ASP A 105 2.40 19.07 5.21
N TRP A 106 1.77 17.98 5.69
CA TRP A 106 0.66 18.03 6.62
C TRP A 106 1.05 18.64 7.96
N GLN A 107 0.16 19.49 8.51
CA GLN A 107 0.38 20.18 9.77
C GLN A 107 -0.39 19.51 10.92
N PRO A 108 0.30 18.94 11.91
CA PRO A 108 -0.34 18.23 13.02
C PRO A 108 -0.99 19.15 14.06
N TYR A 109 -0.68 20.44 14.06
CA TYR A 109 -1.18 21.42 15.05
C TYR A 109 -1.09 20.95 16.50
N GLY A 110 0.02 20.31 16.87
CA GLY A 110 0.27 19.79 18.21
C GLY A 110 -0.36 18.44 18.53
N ARG A 111 -1.16 17.86 17.62
CA ARG A 111 -1.74 16.52 17.81
C ARG A 111 -0.66 15.45 17.91
N ARG A 112 -0.93 14.44 18.73
CA ARG A 112 -0.04 13.29 18.96
C ARG A 112 -0.84 12.00 18.87
N PHE A 113 -0.21 10.97 18.31
CA PHE A 113 -0.82 9.68 18.04
C PHE A 113 -0.09 8.55 18.76
N ASP A 114 -0.79 7.47 18.99
CA ASP A 114 -0.28 6.24 19.58
C ASP A 114 0.22 5.27 18.48
N ALA A 115 -0.35 5.39 17.28
CA ALA A 115 0.14 4.72 16.08
C ALA A 115 0.08 5.64 14.85
N VAL A 116 1.02 5.45 13.93
CA VAL A 116 0.97 5.91 12.53
C VAL A 116 0.94 4.67 11.67
N ILE A 117 -0.13 4.50 10.93
CA ILE A 117 -0.34 3.38 10.00
C ILE A 117 -0.35 3.87 8.55
N SER A 118 -0.16 2.97 7.61
CA SER A 118 -0.31 3.24 6.17
C SER A 118 -0.55 1.94 5.42
N GLY A 119 -1.75 1.76 4.89
CA GLY A 119 -2.15 0.57 4.17
C GLY A 119 -1.85 0.65 2.68
N THR A 120 -0.83 -0.06 2.21
CA THR A 120 -0.42 -0.09 0.77
C THR A 120 -0.21 1.31 0.17
N ALA A 121 0.17 2.30 1.00
CA ALA A 121 0.37 3.68 0.56
C ALA A 121 1.75 4.25 0.89
N TRP A 122 2.49 3.69 1.85
CA TRP A 122 3.77 4.26 2.31
C TRP A 122 4.83 4.40 1.22
N HIS A 123 4.78 3.62 0.15
CA HIS A 123 5.71 3.74 -0.97
C HIS A 123 5.53 5.04 -1.80
N TRP A 124 4.44 5.77 -1.58
CA TRP A 124 4.21 7.11 -2.14
C TRP A 124 4.76 8.23 -1.25
N VAL A 125 5.24 7.90 -0.06
CA VAL A 125 5.85 8.82 0.91
C VAL A 125 7.36 8.71 0.81
N ASP A 126 8.08 9.84 0.90
CA ASP A 126 9.53 9.80 1.03
C ASP A 126 9.91 9.00 2.28
N PRO A 127 10.70 7.92 2.16
CA PRO A 127 10.91 6.99 3.26
C PRO A 127 11.60 7.61 4.48
N VAL A 128 12.47 8.60 4.28
CA VAL A 128 13.18 9.29 5.38
C VAL A 128 12.36 10.44 5.94
N ALA A 129 11.86 11.32 5.07
CA ALA A 129 11.03 12.46 5.48
C ALA A 129 9.73 11.98 6.15
N GLY A 130 9.09 10.94 5.60
CA GLY A 130 7.89 10.34 6.18
C GLY A 130 8.14 9.73 7.54
N ALA A 131 9.23 8.96 7.71
CA ALA A 131 9.60 8.39 9.01
C ALA A 131 9.95 9.48 10.02
N ALA A 132 10.66 10.54 9.62
CA ALA A 132 10.94 11.68 10.49
C ALA A 132 9.65 12.42 10.91
N LYS A 133 8.72 12.60 9.98
CA LYS A 133 7.40 13.18 10.28
C LYS A 133 6.59 12.30 11.22
N ALA A 134 6.60 10.98 11.02
CA ALA A 134 5.94 10.03 11.91
C ALA A 134 6.52 10.12 13.33
N ALA A 135 7.86 10.23 13.48
CA ALA A 135 8.50 10.43 14.78
C ALA A 135 8.03 11.72 15.48
N GLN A 136 7.82 12.79 14.70
CA GLN A 136 7.34 14.07 15.26
C GLN A 136 5.92 13.97 15.82
N VAL A 137 5.05 13.18 15.20
CA VAL A 137 3.62 13.11 15.57
C VAL A 137 3.28 11.95 16.50
N LEU A 138 4.13 10.93 16.60
CA LEU A 138 3.95 9.84 17.55
C LEU A 138 4.27 10.31 18.97
N ARG A 139 3.59 9.75 19.96
CA ARG A 139 3.99 9.80 21.37
C ARG A 139 5.22 8.93 21.59
N PRO A 140 6.05 9.17 22.63
CA PRO A 140 7.08 8.23 23.04
C PRO A 140 6.47 6.83 23.27
N GLY A 141 7.09 5.78 22.74
CA GLY A 141 6.53 4.43 22.74
C GLY A 141 5.46 4.17 21.69
N GLY A 142 5.05 5.19 20.92
CA GLY A 142 4.10 5.05 19.81
C GLY A 142 4.66 4.23 18.65
N ARG A 143 3.79 3.65 17.84
CA ARG A 143 4.16 2.68 16.80
C ARG A 143 4.02 3.25 15.40
N LEU A 144 5.07 3.12 14.60
CA LEU A 144 5.01 3.29 13.15
C LEU A 144 4.80 1.91 12.52
N ALA A 145 3.78 1.76 11.68
CA ALA A 145 3.39 0.48 11.11
C ALA A 145 2.82 0.61 9.69
N PRO A 146 3.63 0.91 8.67
CA PRO A 146 3.21 0.72 7.27
C PRO A 146 3.07 -0.77 6.94
N PHE A 147 2.06 -1.10 6.14
CA PHE A 147 1.78 -2.48 5.73
C PHE A 147 1.30 -2.57 4.28
N HIS A 148 1.52 -3.74 3.66
CA HIS A 148 1.19 -4.01 2.27
C HIS A 148 0.53 -5.37 2.11
N HIS A 149 -0.41 -5.48 1.18
CA HIS A 149 -0.83 -6.74 0.62
C HIS A 149 0.16 -7.21 -0.45
N VAL A 150 0.56 -8.46 -0.35
CA VAL A 150 1.32 -9.17 -1.38
C VAL A 150 0.45 -10.32 -1.89
N PRO A 151 -0.29 -10.15 -3.00
CA PRO A 151 -1.10 -11.20 -3.59
C PRO A 151 -0.22 -12.20 -4.35
N GLN A 152 -0.67 -13.47 -4.40
CA GLN A 152 -0.04 -14.53 -5.16
C GLN A 152 -1.10 -15.16 -6.08
N LEU A 153 -1.04 -14.84 -7.35
CA LEU A 153 -2.00 -15.33 -8.32
C LEU A 153 -1.58 -16.70 -8.89
N PRO A 154 -2.55 -17.55 -9.29
CA PRO A 154 -2.27 -18.71 -10.11
C PRO A 154 -1.53 -18.34 -11.41
N ALA A 155 -0.63 -19.22 -11.84
CA ALA A 155 0.21 -18.99 -13.02
C ALA A 155 -0.61 -18.67 -14.27
N GLU A 156 -1.69 -19.41 -14.51
CA GLU A 156 -2.57 -19.24 -15.66
C GLU A 156 -3.19 -17.85 -15.71
N THR A 157 -3.54 -17.28 -14.56
CA THR A 157 -4.10 -15.92 -14.45
C THR A 157 -3.03 -14.87 -14.76
N ILE A 158 -1.80 -15.08 -14.27
CA ILE A 158 -0.67 -14.18 -14.51
C ILE A 158 -0.25 -14.20 -15.97
N ASP A 159 -0.15 -15.39 -16.57
CA ASP A 159 0.29 -15.54 -17.94
C ASP A 159 -0.72 -14.89 -18.91
N SER A 160 -2.01 -15.10 -18.69
CA SER A 160 -3.09 -14.46 -19.45
C SER A 160 -3.05 -12.92 -19.33
N LEU A 161 -2.83 -12.38 -18.12
CA LEU A 161 -2.72 -10.95 -17.88
C LEU A 161 -1.47 -10.37 -18.54
N THR A 162 -0.35 -11.10 -18.47
CA THR A 162 0.93 -10.70 -19.09
C THR A 162 0.81 -10.63 -20.61
N GLU A 163 0.23 -11.65 -21.24
CA GLU A 163 0.01 -11.68 -22.68
C GLU A 163 -0.92 -10.56 -23.15
N ALA A 164 -2.00 -10.30 -22.41
CA ALA A 164 -2.90 -9.21 -22.72
C ALA A 164 -2.19 -7.85 -22.67
N LEU A 165 -1.44 -7.58 -21.61
CA LEU A 165 -0.70 -6.33 -21.44
C LEU A 165 0.39 -6.14 -22.48
N GLN A 166 1.16 -7.17 -22.79
CA GLN A 166 2.17 -7.12 -23.85
C GLN A 166 1.56 -6.74 -25.21
N ARG A 167 0.33 -7.19 -25.49
CA ARG A 167 -0.38 -6.86 -26.74
C ARG A 167 -0.90 -5.44 -26.76
N VAL A 168 -1.54 -4.98 -25.66
CA VAL A 168 -2.29 -3.71 -25.67
C VAL A 168 -1.52 -2.52 -25.09
N ALA A 169 -0.56 -2.79 -24.21
CA ALA A 169 0.21 -1.78 -23.47
C ALA A 169 1.62 -2.29 -23.13
N PRO A 170 2.50 -2.56 -24.13
CA PRO A 170 3.84 -3.13 -23.89
C PRO A 170 4.71 -2.25 -22.98
N ASP A 171 4.47 -0.93 -22.96
CA ASP A 171 5.20 0.04 -22.14
C ASP A 171 4.52 0.30 -20.79
N SER A 172 3.51 -0.51 -20.41
CA SER A 172 2.84 -0.37 -19.11
C SER A 172 3.83 -0.57 -17.96
N PRO A 173 3.84 0.30 -16.95
CA PRO A 173 4.66 0.13 -15.77
C PRO A 173 4.18 -1.04 -14.88
N PHE A 174 2.97 -1.58 -15.14
CA PHE A 174 2.45 -2.70 -14.41
C PHE A 174 3.17 -3.99 -14.80
N ASN A 175 3.78 -4.64 -13.81
CA ASN A 175 4.49 -5.91 -14.00
C ASN A 175 3.74 -7.07 -13.34
N PRO A 176 2.98 -7.89 -14.10
CA PRO A 176 2.25 -9.02 -13.54
C PRO A 176 3.14 -10.06 -12.85
N SER A 177 4.42 -10.15 -13.19
CA SER A 177 5.34 -11.12 -12.57
C SER A 177 5.55 -10.88 -11.08
N LEU A 178 5.27 -9.67 -10.57
CA LEU A 178 5.26 -9.37 -9.15
C LEU A 178 4.11 -10.07 -8.38
N LEU A 179 3.16 -10.64 -9.09
CA LEU A 179 2.02 -11.38 -8.53
C LEU A 179 2.24 -12.90 -8.49
N LYS A 180 3.44 -13.38 -8.86
CA LYS A 180 3.80 -14.82 -8.85
C LYS A 180 4.00 -15.37 -7.43
N ALA A 181 4.15 -16.67 -7.30
CA ALA A 181 4.28 -17.39 -6.03
C ALA A 181 5.43 -16.89 -5.12
N ALA A 182 6.49 -16.31 -5.68
CA ALA A 182 7.60 -15.69 -4.94
C ALA A 182 7.40 -14.17 -4.69
N ALA A 183 6.15 -13.71 -4.67
CA ALA A 183 5.85 -12.27 -4.61
C ALA A 183 6.42 -11.59 -3.35
N VAL A 184 6.43 -12.25 -2.18
CA VAL A 184 6.98 -11.66 -0.95
C VAL A 184 8.46 -11.33 -1.10
N GLU A 185 9.23 -12.20 -1.75
CA GLU A 185 10.65 -12.01 -2.04
C GLU A 185 10.85 -10.86 -3.04
N ALA A 186 9.98 -10.74 -4.03
CA ALA A 186 10.01 -9.64 -5.01
C ALA A 186 9.70 -8.26 -4.37
N TYR A 187 8.97 -8.23 -3.26
CA TYR A 187 8.70 -7.01 -2.50
C TYR A 187 9.77 -6.67 -1.45
N GLN A 188 10.78 -7.53 -1.21
CA GLN A 188 11.82 -7.25 -0.21
C GLN A 188 12.56 -5.93 -0.44
N PRO A 189 12.90 -5.48 -1.67
CA PRO A 189 13.53 -4.18 -1.86
C PRO A 189 12.67 -3.01 -1.35
N LEU A 190 11.34 -3.09 -1.53
CA LEU A 190 10.42 -2.10 -0.99
C LEU A 190 10.41 -2.11 0.54
N PHE A 191 10.33 -3.28 1.15
CA PHE A 191 10.33 -3.42 2.62
C PHE A 191 11.65 -2.98 3.24
N ALA A 192 12.79 -3.28 2.60
CA ALA A 192 14.10 -2.81 3.01
C ALA A 192 14.18 -1.27 2.95
N LYS A 193 13.69 -0.64 1.85
CA LYS A 193 13.67 0.82 1.71
C LYS A 193 12.86 1.49 2.83
N ILE A 194 11.72 0.92 3.21
CA ILE A 194 10.91 1.41 4.34
C ILE A 194 11.69 1.29 5.65
N ALA A 195 12.27 0.12 5.92
CA ALA A 195 13.06 -0.13 7.13
C ALA A 195 14.28 0.79 7.23
N ASP A 196 14.98 1.00 6.12
CA ASP A 196 16.15 1.88 6.06
C ASP A 196 15.79 3.36 6.27
N GLY A 197 14.66 3.81 5.73
CA GLY A 197 14.13 5.14 6.01
C GLY A 197 13.84 5.35 7.50
N ILE A 198 13.28 4.34 8.16
CA ILE A 198 13.04 4.37 9.62
C ILE A 198 14.36 4.44 10.39
N ARG A 199 15.36 3.59 10.06
CA ARG A 199 16.68 3.56 10.70
C ARG A 199 17.41 4.89 10.58
N GLN A 200 17.35 5.52 9.42
CA GLN A 200 18.06 6.78 9.16
C GLN A 200 17.59 7.93 10.06
N THR A 201 16.37 7.89 10.59
CA THR A 201 15.89 8.93 11.51
C THR A 201 16.55 8.86 12.88
N GLY A 202 17.04 7.70 13.32
CA GLY A 202 17.56 7.46 14.66
C GLY A 202 16.52 7.63 15.78
N SER A 203 15.24 7.78 15.44
CA SER A 203 14.15 8.07 16.38
C SER A 203 13.32 6.85 16.77
N PHE A 204 13.63 5.70 16.22
CA PHE A 204 12.88 4.46 16.39
C PHE A 204 13.78 3.31 16.85
N SER A 205 13.16 2.26 17.41
CA SER A 205 13.80 0.96 17.59
C SER A 205 14.16 0.33 16.24
N GLU A 206 14.94 -0.76 16.26
CA GLU A 206 15.17 -1.54 15.04
C GLU A 206 13.85 -2.00 14.43
N PRO A 207 13.61 -1.80 13.13
CA PRO A 207 12.40 -2.24 12.47
C PRO A 207 12.20 -3.76 12.49
N GLU A 208 10.99 -4.18 12.78
CA GLU A 208 10.53 -5.56 12.72
C GLU A 208 9.67 -5.78 11.48
N GLN A 209 9.67 -7.01 10.96
CA GLN A 209 8.75 -7.43 9.92
C GLN A 209 7.76 -8.45 10.47
N TRP A 210 6.45 -8.17 10.36
CA TRP A 210 5.40 -9.11 10.69
C TRP A 210 4.71 -9.59 9.40
N ARG A 211 4.29 -10.85 9.37
CA ARG A 211 3.62 -11.46 8.22
C ARG A 211 2.33 -12.13 8.65
N PHE A 212 1.27 -11.94 7.84
CA PHE A 212 -0.06 -12.51 8.03
C PHE A 212 -0.50 -13.15 6.73
N ALA A 213 -0.52 -14.48 6.72
CA ALA A 213 -1.01 -15.26 5.58
C ALA A 213 -2.54 -15.39 5.67
N TRP A 214 -3.20 -15.20 4.54
CA TRP A 214 -4.64 -15.35 4.40
C TRP A 214 -4.99 -15.56 2.92
N GLU A 215 -6.24 -15.84 2.61
CA GLU A 215 -6.68 -16.04 1.23
C GLU A 215 -8.04 -15.39 1.01
N ARG A 216 -8.34 -15.05 -0.23
CA ARG A 216 -9.65 -14.62 -0.68
C ARG A 216 -10.03 -15.32 -1.97
N ILE A 217 -11.26 -15.81 -2.01
CA ILE A 217 -11.87 -16.31 -3.23
C ILE A 217 -12.61 -15.14 -3.89
N TYR A 218 -12.29 -14.90 -5.13
CA TYR A 218 -12.98 -13.90 -5.97
C TYR A 218 -13.82 -14.62 -7.01
N SER A 219 -15.05 -14.19 -7.18
CA SER A 219 -15.80 -14.50 -8.39
C SER A 219 -15.13 -13.83 -9.60
N ARG A 220 -15.50 -14.27 -10.80
CA ARG A 220 -15.07 -13.62 -12.04
C ARG A 220 -15.35 -12.12 -12.02
N GLU A 221 -16.55 -11.72 -11.60
CA GLU A 221 -16.98 -10.31 -11.56
C GLU A 221 -16.17 -9.51 -10.55
N GLU A 222 -15.98 -10.01 -9.32
CA GLU A 222 -15.19 -9.34 -8.29
C GLU A 222 -13.73 -9.14 -8.72
N TRP A 223 -13.14 -10.15 -9.37
CA TRP A 223 -11.77 -10.03 -9.88
C TRP A 223 -11.65 -9.00 -11.00
N LEU A 224 -12.56 -8.99 -11.95
CA LEU A 224 -12.59 -8.02 -13.04
C LEU A 224 -12.91 -6.60 -12.53
N ASP A 225 -13.65 -6.44 -11.45
CA ASP A 225 -13.89 -5.15 -10.81
C ASP A 225 -12.63 -4.63 -10.08
N GLN A 226 -11.77 -5.55 -9.58
CA GLN A 226 -10.54 -5.18 -8.89
C GLN A 226 -9.42 -4.77 -9.84
N LEU A 227 -9.26 -5.41 -11.01
CA LEU A 227 -8.13 -5.16 -11.93
C LEU A 227 -7.93 -3.69 -12.28
N PRO A 228 -8.96 -2.90 -12.64
CA PRO A 228 -8.79 -1.48 -12.96
C PRO A 228 -8.32 -0.62 -11.78
N THR A 229 -8.26 -1.17 -10.57
CA THR A 229 -7.77 -0.48 -9.38
C THR A 229 -6.28 -0.68 -9.12
N PHE A 230 -5.58 -1.51 -9.91
CA PHE A 230 -4.12 -1.66 -9.80
C PHE A 230 -3.41 -0.47 -10.45
N GLY A 231 -2.41 0.09 -9.77
CA GLY A 231 -1.75 1.34 -10.13
C GLY A 231 -1.26 1.45 -11.57
N GLY A 232 -0.70 0.39 -12.14
CA GLY A 232 -0.27 0.40 -13.55
C GLY A 232 -1.40 0.26 -14.56
N LEU A 233 -2.61 -0.10 -14.14
CA LEU A 233 -3.77 -0.31 -15.01
C LEU A 233 -4.75 0.87 -14.98
N THR A 234 -4.75 1.69 -13.93
CA THR A 234 -5.67 2.83 -13.75
C THR A 234 -5.64 3.84 -14.89
N GLN A 235 -4.55 3.91 -15.62
CA GLN A 235 -4.33 4.88 -16.71
C GLN A 235 -4.55 4.28 -18.12
N LEU A 236 -4.93 3.01 -18.23
CA LEU A 236 -5.19 2.40 -19.52
C LEU A 236 -6.44 3.04 -20.18
N PRO A 237 -6.40 3.32 -21.49
CA PRO A 237 -7.60 3.66 -22.27
C PRO A 237 -8.68 2.59 -22.12
N ALA A 238 -9.95 3.00 -22.19
CA ALA A 238 -11.09 2.12 -21.94
C ALA A 238 -11.15 0.89 -22.87
N ASP A 239 -10.82 1.05 -24.14
CA ASP A 239 -10.73 -0.02 -25.12
C ASP A 239 -9.65 -1.05 -24.77
N LYS A 240 -8.47 -0.59 -24.40
CA LYS A 240 -7.35 -1.44 -23.95
C LYS A 240 -7.67 -2.14 -22.62
N MET A 241 -8.30 -1.44 -21.68
CA MET A 241 -8.77 -2.04 -20.44
C MET A 241 -9.78 -3.16 -20.71
N ALA A 242 -10.71 -2.96 -21.65
CA ALA A 242 -11.68 -3.98 -22.03
C ALA A 242 -10.99 -5.27 -22.51
N GLU A 243 -9.97 -5.16 -23.38
CA GLU A 243 -9.20 -6.32 -23.84
C GLU A 243 -8.48 -7.06 -22.69
N VAL A 244 -7.93 -6.31 -21.71
CA VAL A 244 -7.30 -6.91 -20.52
C VAL A 244 -8.34 -7.65 -19.68
N LEU A 245 -9.51 -7.05 -19.47
CA LEU A 245 -10.61 -7.65 -18.71
C LEU A 245 -11.17 -8.91 -19.40
N ASP A 246 -11.34 -8.87 -20.71
CA ASP A 246 -11.81 -10.05 -21.50
C ASP A 246 -10.81 -11.21 -21.37
N SER A 247 -9.52 -10.92 -21.48
CA SER A 247 -8.47 -11.93 -21.35
C SER A 247 -8.42 -12.53 -19.93
N ALA A 248 -8.47 -11.67 -18.92
CA ALA A 248 -8.49 -12.10 -17.52
C ALA A 248 -9.77 -12.91 -17.20
N GLY A 249 -10.94 -12.47 -17.72
CA GLY A 249 -12.20 -13.17 -17.56
C GLY A 249 -12.17 -14.58 -18.15
N ALA A 250 -11.63 -14.72 -19.38
CA ALA A 250 -11.48 -16.02 -20.02
C ALA A 250 -10.54 -16.96 -19.26
N ALA A 251 -9.50 -16.42 -18.59
CA ALA A 251 -8.63 -17.23 -17.74
C ALA A 251 -9.38 -17.74 -16.49
N ILE A 252 -10.20 -16.90 -15.85
CA ILE A 252 -10.99 -17.31 -14.69
C ILE A 252 -12.09 -18.31 -15.07
N ASP A 253 -12.72 -18.15 -16.24
CA ASP A 253 -13.72 -19.11 -16.74
C ASP A 253 -13.12 -20.51 -16.88
N LYS A 254 -11.85 -20.64 -17.33
CA LYS A 254 -11.12 -21.91 -17.39
C LYS A 254 -10.85 -22.52 -16.00
N LEU A 255 -10.79 -21.68 -14.96
CA LEU A 255 -10.63 -22.10 -13.56
C LEU A 255 -11.97 -22.43 -12.86
N GLY A 256 -13.10 -22.40 -13.60
CA GLY A 256 -14.41 -22.68 -13.05
C GLY A 256 -15.17 -21.46 -12.53
N GLY A 257 -14.84 -20.26 -13.03
CA GLY A 257 -15.57 -19.02 -12.76
C GLY A 257 -15.17 -18.28 -11.47
N HIS A 258 -14.13 -18.75 -10.79
CA HIS A 258 -13.59 -18.10 -9.59
C HIS A 258 -12.07 -18.28 -9.49
N VAL A 259 -11.41 -17.43 -8.74
CA VAL A 259 -9.99 -17.53 -8.45
C VAL A 259 -9.72 -17.39 -6.96
N THR A 260 -8.99 -18.33 -6.38
CA THR A 260 -8.47 -18.22 -5.02
C THR A 260 -7.13 -17.50 -5.08
N VAL A 261 -7.01 -16.40 -4.34
CA VAL A 261 -5.80 -15.61 -4.25
C VAL A 261 -5.26 -15.69 -2.83
N PRO A 262 -4.16 -16.41 -2.61
CA PRO A 262 -3.39 -16.30 -1.38
C PRO A 262 -2.78 -14.91 -1.26
N TYR A 263 -2.77 -14.38 -0.06
CA TYR A 263 -2.14 -13.11 0.29
C TYR A 263 -1.16 -13.30 1.44
N THR A 264 -0.08 -12.55 1.42
CA THR A 264 0.69 -12.26 2.61
C THR A 264 0.61 -10.77 2.88
N SER A 265 -0.04 -10.37 3.99
CA SER A 265 0.04 -8.98 4.44
C SER A 265 1.32 -8.81 5.26
N VAL A 266 2.17 -7.89 4.84
CA VAL A 266 3.48 -7.62 5.47
C VAL A 266 3.43 -6.27 6.13
N VAL A 267 3.80 -6.21 7.42
CA VAL A 267 3.95 -4.98 8.21
C VAL A 267 5.43 -4.75 8.46
N ILE A 268 5.92 -3.56 8.15
CA ILE A 268 7.23 -3.07 8.63
C ILE A 268 6.95 -2.15 9.81
N THR A 269 7.42 -2.48 10.99
CA THR A 269 7.03 -1.74 12.18
C THR A 269 8.19 -1.44 13.11
N SER A 270 8.06 -0.32 13.81
CA SER A 270 9.06 0.11 14.80
C SER A 270 8.39 0.96 15.88
N THR A 271 8.99 1.01 17.04
CA THR A 271 8.51 1.80 18.18
C THR A 271 9.31 3.09 18.28
N ARG A 272 8.62 4.23 18.43
CA ARG A 272 9.29 5.51 18.70
C ARG A 272 10.05 5.44 20.03
N SER A 273 11.32 5.82 20.02
CA SER A 273 12.16 5.88 21.21
C SER A 273 11.63 6.88 22.24
N HIS A 274 11.88 6.63 23.53
CA HIS A 274 11.47 7.52 24.62
C HIS A 274 12.37 8.75 24.76
N THR A 275 13.56 8.72 24.18
CA THR A 275 14.52 9.84 24.23
C THR A 275 14.38 10.72 23.01
N ASP A 276 13.97 11.96 23.18
CA ASP A 276 14.29 13.02 22.23
C ASP A 276 15.82 13.24 22.30
N LYS A 277 16.53 12.91 21.20
CA LYS A 277 17.94 13.27 21.04
C LYS A 277 18.05 14.72 20.65
#